data_dfe57aa4f3b47d571ce974c2bbf1f664
#
_entry.id   dfe57aa4f3b47d571ce974c2bbf1f664
#
_cell.length_a   1.000
_cell.length_b   1.000
_cell.length_c   1.000
_cell.angle_alpha   90.00
_cell.angle_beta   90.00
_cell.angle_gamma   90.00
#
_symmetry.space_group_name_H-M   'P 1'
#
loop_
_entity.id
_entity.type
_entity.pdbx_description
1 polymer ?
#
loop_
_entity_poly.entity_id
_entity_poly.type
_entity_poly.pdbx_seq_one_letter_code
_entity_poly.pdbx_strand_id
1 'polypeptide(L)'
;GTFYTQFGLTMAVAVGISLLNAMTLSPALCALIMTPHADTGNGGKMSFSSRFHVAFDTAFHRVVMKYKSGVFFMLKRKWLAVVLLVVAGSGLFFLMRTTKTGLVPQEDMGTVFIDVRTSPGSNLAETQLVMDEINRRIKDIPQIRMFSKITGNAMISGQGAANGMFIVRLQDWNERTEEGDEINSVISEIYRRTADIASADIMVFAPPMIPGYGVSSGFEIYVQDQKGGKIEDLLSITRQMIDKLNARPEIARATTSFDNKFPQYLVEVDASRCKRNGISPSDVLSVLSGYIGGNYASNMNRFSKLYRVMVQASPEYRLDTEALNNMFVRNDEGEMSPVGQYLKLTRVYGAETLSRFNLFSAISVNGTPADGYSTGQAIQAVREVAAETLPAGYGYEFGGMSREEASTGSSTTIIFVICIVFIYLILCALYESLFVPIAVILSVPFGLAGSFLFAKMFGLENNIYLQIGLLMLIGLLAKTAILLTEYASERRRQGMSISQAAVSAAQVRLRPILMTSLTMIFGMLPLMFASGVGANGNISIGVGTVGGMLIGTVALLFIVPVLFIIFQYLQERFMPERQLPKLEKKD
;
A
#
# COMPACT_ATOMS: atom_id res chain seq x y z
N GLY A 1 -1.28 7.89 8.21
CA GLY A 1 -0.79 9.22 8.61
C GLY A 1 0.58 9.53 8.02
N THR A 2 1.59 8.70 8.28
CA THR A 2 3.00 8.97 7.98
C THR A 2 3.27 9.33 6.51
N PHE A 3 2.70 8.59 5.56
CA PHE A 3 2.85 8.87 4.12
C PHE A 3 2.39 10.29 3.74
N TYR A 4 1.18 10.67 4.17
CA TYR A 4 0.65 12.02 3.89
C TYR A 4 1.47 13.12 4.56
N THR A 5 1.96 12.89 5.76
CA THR A 5 2.79 13.86 6.49
C THR A 5 4.13 14.08 5.80
N GLN A 6 4.83 13.01 5.44
CA GLN A 6 6.12 13.09 4.75
C GLN A 6 5.99 13.74 3.38
N PHE A 7 5.00 13.31 2.60
CA PHE A 7 4.73 13.92 1.30
C PHE A 7 4.36 15.40 1.42
N GLY A 8 3.42 15.73 2.32
CA GLY A 8 2.97 17.11 2.52
C GLY A 8 4.09 18.04 2.97
N LEU A 9 4.93 17.60 3.92
CA LEU A 9 6.08 18.39 4.37
C LEU A 9 7.11 18.61 3.25
N THR A 10 7.46 17.56 2.52
CA THR A 10 8.40 17.65 1.39
C THR A 10 7.88 18.58 0.30
N MET A 11 6.60 18.48 -0.05
CA MET A 11 5.96 19.36 -1.02
C MET A 11 5.92 20.81 -0.53
N ALA A 12 5.60 21.07 0.73
CA ALA A 12 5.58 22.41 1.30
C ALA A 12 6.95 23.08 1.23
N VAL A 13 8.02 22.36 1.58
CA VAL A 13 9.40 22.85 1.48
C VAL A 13 9.80 23.10 0.03
N ALA A 14 9.51 22.16 -0.88
CA ALA A 14 9.82 22.28 -2.30
C ALA A 14 9.12 23.50 -2.94
N VAL A 15 7.82 23.70 -2.64
CA VAL A 15 7.05 24.85 -3.12
C VAL A 15 7.57 26.16 -2.52
N GLY A 16 7.95 26.18 -1.24
CA GLY A 16 8.56 27.35 -0.58
C GLY A 16 9.87 27.77 -1.24
N ILE A 17 10.78 26.82 -1.51
CA ILE A 17 12.03 27.07 -2.22
C ILE A 17 11.77 27.53 -3.66
N SER A 18 10.79 26.90 -4.34
CA SER A 18 10.38 27.30 -5.70
C SER A 18 9.87 28.74 -5.74
N LEU A 19 9.09 29.17 -4.72
CA LEU A 19 8.62 30.55 -4.60
C LEU A 19 9.78 31.53 -4.47
N LEU A 20 10.74 31.28 -3.57
CA LEU A 20 11.93 32.11 -3.40
C LEU A 20 12.74 32.21 -4.70
N ASN A 21 12.92 31.08 -5.39
CA ASN A 21 13.62 31.03 -6.68
C ASN A 21 12.89 31.84 -7.76
N ALA A 22 11.57 31.75 -7.84
CA ALA A 22 10.76 32.48 -8.80
C ALA A 22 10.81 34.02 -8.56
N MET A 23 10.90 34.43 -7.30
CA MET A 23 10.93 35.86 -6.93
C MET A 23 12.33 36.49 -7.04
N THR A 24 13.39 35.70 -6.97
CA THR A 24 14.78 36.22 -6.93
C THR A 24 15.58 35.80 -8.16
N LEU A 25 15.86 34.52 -8.31
CA LEU A 25 16.76 34.01 -9.35
C LEU A 25 16.18 34.14 -10.76
N SER A 26 14.90 33.81 -10.96
CA SER A 26 14.29 33.87 -12.29
C SER A 26 14.26 35.27 -12.89
N PRO A 27 13.89 36.37 -12.18
CA PRO A 27 13.99 37.72 -12.70
C PRO A 27 15.44 38.16 -12.98
N ALA A 28 16.38 37.79 -12.09
CA ALA A 28 17.79 38.12 -12.27
C ALA A 28 18.39 37.45 -13.52
N LEU A 29 18.09 36.17 -13.74
CA LEU A 29 18.52 35.44 -14.93
C LEU A 29 17.86 35.98 -16.20
N CYS A 30 16.58 36.35 -16.16
CA CYS A 30 15.92 37.00 -17.28
C CYS A 30 16.62 38.33 -17.65
N ALA A 31 16.95 39.13 -16.66
CA ALA A 31 17.66 40.40 -16.90
C ALA A 31 19.06 40.22 -17.51
N LEU A 32 19.76 39.13 -17.15
CA LEU A 32 21.12 38.85 -17.64
C LEU A 32 21.12 38.17 -19.03
N ILE A 33 20.17 37.30 -19.31
CA ILE A 33 20.20 36.39 -20.49
C ILE A 33 19.32 36.89 -21.62
N MET A 34 18.20 37.59 -21.32
CA MET A 34 17.28 38.04 -22.34
C MET A 34 17.84 39.30 -23.04
N THR A 35 18.25 39.15 -24.30
CA THR A 35 18.57 40.28 -25.18
C THR A 35 17.30 40.87 -25.78
N PRO A 36 17.19 42.20 -25.90
CA PRO A 36 16.08 42.83 -26.61
C PRO A 36 15.98 42.27 -28.03
N HIS A 37 14.77 41.96 -28.49
CA HIS A 37 14.58 41.64 -29.90
C HIS A 37 14.97 42.85 -30.72
N ALA A 38 16.08 42.77 -31.47
CA ALA A 38 16.39 43.76 -32.47
C ALA A 38 15.27 43.75 -33.50
N ASP A 39 14.58 44.89 -33.64
CA ASP A 39 13.66 45.12 -34.76
C ASP A 39 14.46 44.93 -36.04
N THR A 40 14.22 43.81 -36.74
CA THR A 40 14.82 43.53 -38.05
C THR A 40 14.13 44.40 -39.09
N GLY A 41 14.32 45.73 -38.97
CA GLY A 41 13.89 46.72 -39.98
C GLY A 41 14.78 46.80 -41.21
N ASN A 42 15.83 46.00 -41.32
CA ASN A 42 16.69 45.99 -42.54
C ASN A 42 16.78 44.56 -43.11
N GLY A 43 16.36 44.41 -44.33
CA GLY A 43 16.31 43.30 -45.29
C GLY A 43 17.33 42.15 -45.27
N GLY A 44 17.80 41.74 -44.09
CA GLY A 44 18.65 40.57 -43.90
C GLY A 44 17.90 39.25 -43.88
N LYS A 45 18.49 38.19 -44.43
CA LYS A 45 17.92 36.83 -44.43
C LYS A 45 17.61 36.43 -42.98
N MET A 46 16.32 36.17 -42.69
CA MET A 46 15.86 35.69 -41.39
C MET A 46 16.62 34.44 -40.96
N SER A 47 17.21 34.44 -39.78
CA SER A 47 17.83 33.27 -39.15
C SER A 47 16.78 32.13 -38.99
N PHE A 48 17.22 30.89 -38.98
CA PHE A 48 16.34 29.72 -38.73
C PHE A 48 15.50 29.88 -37.46
N SER A 49 16.12 30.35 -36.36
CA SER A 49 15.45 30.67 -35.11
C SER A 49 14.33 31.70 -35.28
N SER A 50 14.57 32.77 -36.01
CA SER A 50 13.58 33.83 -36.26
C SER A 50 12.41 33.31 -37.11
N ARG A 51 12.67 32.47 -38.12
CA ARG A 51 11.63 31.83 -38.92
C ARG A 51 10.77 30.89 -38.11
N PHE A 52 11.39 30.10 -37.20
CA PHE A 52 10.69 29.22 -36.30
C PHE A 52 9.77 29.99 -35.36
N HIS A 53 10.27 31.09 -34.73
CA HIS A 53 9.46 31.93 -33.86
C HIS A 53 8.26 32.54 -34.57
N VAL A 54 8.43 33.08 -35.75
CA VAL A 54 7.31 33.65 -36.52
C VAL A 54 6.31 32.60 -36.94
N ALA A 55 6.76 31.41 -37.35
CA ALA A 55 5.88 30.30 -37.73
C ALA A 55 5.10 29.81 -36.50
N PHE A 56 5.77 29.68 -35.35
CA PHE A 56 5.13 29.26 -34.10
C PHE A 56 4.10 30.30 -33.64
N ASP A 57 4.43 31.57 -33.59
CA ASP A 57 3.49 32.61 -33.17
C ASP A 57 2.28 32.71 -34.13
N THR A 58 2.49 32.56 -35.43
CA THR A 58 1.39 32.51 -36.40
C THR A 58 0.47 31.28 -36.18
N ALA A 59 1.07 30.12 -35.95
CA ALA A 59 0.31 28.89 -35.66
C ALA A 59 -0.44 29.01 -34.32
N PHE A 60 0.23 29.52 -33.31
CA PHE A 60 -0.35 29.74 -31.99
C PHE A 60 -1.51 30.76 -32.04
N HIS A 61 -1.37 31.82 -32.78
CA HIS A 61 -2.44 32.82 -32.96
C HIS A 61 -3.71 32.17 -33.55
N ARG A 62 -3.57 31.25 -34.51
CA ARG A 62 -4.72 30.47 -35.04
C ARG A 62 -5.39 29.63 -33.97
N VAL A 63 -4.59 28.99 -33.09
CA VAL A 63 -5.11 28.23 -31.95
C VAL A 63 -5.88 29.14 -30.98
N VAL A 64 -5.35 30.30 -30.63
CA VAL A 64 -6.01 31.31 -29.79
C VAL A 64 -7.36 31.74 -30.41
N MET A 65 -7.43 31.97 -31.70
CA MET A 65 -8.67 32.37 -32.34
C MET A 65 -9.72 31.26 -32.34
N LYS A 66 -9.32 30.01 -32.61
CA LYS A 66 -10.22 28.84 -32.50
C LYS A 66 -10.71 28.65 -31.07
N TYR A 67 -9.81 28.76 -30.09
CA TYR A 67 -10.13 28.69 -28.67
C TYR A 67 -11.13 29.76 -28.25
N LYS A 68 -10.89 31.03 -28.67
CA LYS A 68 -11.82 32.15 -28.45
C LYS A 68 -13.23 31.84 -28.99
N SER A 69 -13.32 31.29 -30.18
CA SER A 69 -14.60 30.86 -30.77
C SER A 69 -15.29 29.78 -29.93
N GLY A 70 -14.52 28.79 -29.43
CA GLY A 70 -15.03 27.75 -28.53
C GLY A 70 -15.55 28.30 -27.21
N VAL A 71 -14.79 29.25 -26.59
CA VAL A 71 -15.24 29.92 -25.37
C VAL A 71 -16.53 30.69 -25.63
N PHE A 72 -16.64 31.45 -26.72
CA PHE A 72 -17.88 32.14 -27.10
C PHE A 72 -19.06 31.22 -27.26
N PHE A 73 -18.85 30.04 -27.89
CA PHE A 73 -19.89 29.02 -28.02
C PHE A 73 -20.41 28.55 -26.66
N MET A 74 -19.48 28.26 -25.70
CA MET A 74 -19.80 27.86 -24.35
C MET A 74 -20.51 28.98 -23.57
N LEU A 75 -20.09 30.23 -23.75
CA LEU A 75 -20.72 31.40 -23.10
C LEU A 75 -22.16 31.65 -23.57
N LYS A 76 -22.47 31.40 -24.85
CA LYS A 76 -23.85 31.47 -25.35
C LYS A 76 -24.73 30.38 -24.77
N ARG A 77 -24.16 29.23 -24.39
CA ARG A 77 -24.87 28.05 -23.89
C ARG A 77 -24.39 27.68 -22.50
N LYS A 78 -24.52 28.59 -21.53
CA LYS A 78 -24.03 28.41 -20.14
C LYS A 78 -24.51 27.11 -19.48
N TRP A 79 -25.72 26.65 -19.81
CA TRP A 79 -26.27 25.38 -19.31
C TRP A 79 -25.38 24.16 -19.66
N LEU A 80 -24.65 24.23 -20.77
CA LEU A 80 -23.77 23.16 -21.22
C LEU A 80 -22.59 22.95 -20.27
N ALA A 81 -22.06 24.04 -19.67
CA ALA A 81 -21.02 23.95 -18.65
C ALA A 81 -21.54 23.27 -17.36
N VAL A 82 -22.80 23.55 -16.98
CA VAL A 82 -23.45 22.92 -15.82
C VAL A 82 -23.68 21.43 -16.09
N VAL A 83 -24.16 21.07 -17.28
CA VAL A 83 -24.35 19.66 -17.68
C VAL A 83 -23.00 18.92 -17.67
N LEU A 84 -21.94 19.52 -18.25
CA LEU A 84 -20.62 18.91 -18.23
C LEU A 84 -20.10 18.72 -16.79
N LEU A 85 -20.36 19.66 -15.90
CA LEU A 85 -20.02 19.54 -14.48
C LEU A 85 -20.73 18.36 -13.82
N VAL A 86 -22.04 18.22 -14.07
CA VAL A 86 -22.84 17.10 -13.56
C VAL A 86 -22.33 15.77 -14.14
N VAL A 87 -22.04 15.73 -15.44
CA VAL A 87 -21.45 14.53 -16.08
C VAL A 87 -20.08 14.18 -15.49
N ALA A 88 -19.23 15.17 -15.29
CA ALA A 88 -17.91 14.94 -14.66
C ALA A 88 -18.04 14.46 -13.21
N GLY A 89 -18.94 15.04 -12.43
CA GLY A 89 -19.20 14.63 -11.05
C GLY A 89 -19.79 13.23 -10.93
N SER A 90 -20.79 12.92 -11.76
CA SER A 90 -21.37 11.56 -11.81
C SER A 90 -20.39 10.52 -12.37
N GLY A 91 -19.61 10.90 -13.39
CA GLY A 91 -18.54 10.07 -13.94
C GLY A 91 -17.44 9.79 -12.90
N LEU A 92 -17.02 10.79 -12.15
CA LEU A 92 -16.08 10.64 -11.04
C LEU A 92 -16.62 9.66 -10.00
N PHE A 93 -17.87 9.85 -9.55
CA PHE A 93 -18.50 8.97 -8.58
C PHE A 93 -18.56 7.51 -9.06
N PHE A 94 -18.94 7.30 -10.32
CA PHE A 94 -18.98 5.98 -10.94
C PHE A 94 -17.57 5.36 -11.04
N LEU A 95 -16.57 6.14 -11.49
CA LEU A 95 -15.19 5.68 -11.59
C LEU A 95 -14.60 5.33 -10.22
N MET A 96 -14.84 6.15 -9.20
CA MET A 96 -14.40 5.86 -7.82
C MET A 96 -14.99 4.54 -7.29
N ARG A 97 -16.26 4.25 -7.60
CA ARG A 97 -16.90 2.99 -7.17
C ARG A 97 -16.42 1.76 -7.93
N THR A 98 -16.04 1.92 -9.19
CA THR A 98 -15.64 0.80 -10.06
C THR A 98 -14.13 0.56 -10.09
N THR A 99 -13.32 1.48 -9.59
CA THR A 99 -11.88 1.30 -9.48
C THR A 99 -11.58 0.44 -8.25
N LYS A 100 -10.74 -0.59 -8.44
CA LYS A 100 -10.27 -1.46 -7.37
C LYS A 100 -9.58 -0.64 -6.28
N THR A 101 -9.72 -1.05 -5.03
CA THR A 101 -9.10 -0.37 -3.88
C THR A 101 -7.98 -1.23 -3.30
N GLY A 102 -6.89 -0.60 -2.91
CA GLY A 102 -5.78 -1.22 -2.20
C GLY A 102 -5.06 -0.15 -1.37
N LEU A 103 -4.31 -0.53 -0.33
CA LEU A 103 -3.56 0.45 0.46
C LEU A 103 -2.25 0.81 -0.24
N VAL A 104 -1.43 -0.18 -0.52
CA VAL A 104 -0.13 -0.04 -1.20
C VAL A 104 -0.10 -1.02 -2.36
N PRO A 105 0.27 -0.59 -3.59
CA PRO A 105 0.33 -1.49 -4.72
C PRO A 105 1.40 -2.57 -4.46
N GLN A 106 1.15 -3.77 -4.95
CA GLN A 106 2.15 -4.82 -4.89
C GLN A 106 3.34 -4.46 -5.78
N GLU A 107 4.53 -4.58 -5.21
CA GLU A 107 5.79 -4.32 -5.91
C GLU A 107 6.61 -5.60 -6.01
N ASP A 108 7.36 -5.73 -7.07
CA ASP A 108 8.34 -6.80 -7.19
C ASP A 108 9.60 -6.43 -6.40
N MET A 109 9.74 -6.98 -5.21
CA MET A 109 10.90 -6.77 -4.33
C MET A 109 12.12 -7.62 -4.74
N GLY A 110 12.03 -8.43 -5.79
CA GLY A 110 13.07 -9.37 -6.21
C GLY A 110 13.36 -10.44 -5.17
N THR A 111 12.43 -10.72 -4.26
CA THR A 111 12.59 -11.69 -3.17
C THR A 111 11.33 -12.52 -3.02
N VAL A 112 11.49 -13.83 -2.89
CA VAL A 112 10.41 -14.80 -2.64
C VAL A 112 10.78 -15.62 -1.42
N PHE A 113 9.83 -15.85 -0.54
CA PHE A 113 9.96 -16.78 0.58
C PHE A 113 9.25 -18.09 0.26
N ILE A 114 9.89 -19.20 0.65
CA ILE A 114 9.29 -20.53 0.62
C ILE A 114 9.29 -21.03 2.06
N ASP A 115 8.12 -21.15 2.66
CA ASP A 115 7.91 -21.72 3.98
C ASP A 115 7.59 -23.21 3.81
N VAL A 116 8.32 -24.06 4.49
CA VAL A 116 8.23 -25.51 4.35
C VAL A 116 7.92 -26.11 5.71
N ARG A 117 6.85 -26.86 5.80
CA ARG A 117 6.45 -27.56 7.00
C ARG A 117 6.28 -29.05 6.70
N THR A 118 7.13 -29.86 7.28
CA THR A 118 7.02 -31.32 7.23
C THR A 118 5.96 -31.84 8.20
N SER A 119 5.70 -33.14 8.22
CA SER A 119 4.73 -33.74 9.12
C SER A 119 5.01 -33.38 10.59
N PRO A 120 4.00 -33.11 11.41
CA PRO A 120 4.19 -32.82 12.83
C PRO A 120 4.97 -33.96 13.53
N GLY A 121 6.03 -33.58 14.24
CA GLY A 121 6.91 -34.53 14.92
C GLY A 121 8.09 -35.02 14.08
N SER A 122 8.27 -34.56 12.83
CA SER A 122 9.47 -34.83 12.03
C SER A 122 10.71 -34.26 12.71
N ASN A 123 11.80 -34.99 12.62
CA ASN A 123 13.09 -34.53 13.12
C ASN A 123 13.79 -33.62 12.09
N LEU A 124 14.83 -32.93 12.55
CA LEU A 124 15.57 -31.96 11.72
C LEU A 124 16.22 -32.62 10.48
N ALA A 125 16.66 -33.88 10.58
CA ALA A 125 17.29 -34.57 9.46
C ALA A 125 16.26 -34.91 8.36
N GLU A 126 15.04 -35.34 8.73
CA GLU A 126 13.95 -35.56 7.78
C GLU A 126 13.55 -34.26 7.08
N THR A 127 13.41 -33.18 7.85
CA THR A 127 13.12 -31.86 7.29
C THR A 127 14.22 -31.43 6.32
N GLN A 128 15.48 -31.68 6.65
CA GLN A 128 16.60 -31.37 5.77
C GLN A 128 16.55 -32.14 4.45
N LEU A 129 16.16 -33.42 4.46
CA LEU A 129 15.99 -34.20 3.23
C LEU A 129 14.93 -33.61 2.31
N VAL A 130 13.79 -33.18 2.87
CA VAL A 130 12.75 -32.50 2.10
C VAL A 130 13.25 -31.16 1.56
N MET A 131 13.97 -30.39 2.38
CA MET A 131 14.58 -29.13 1.94
C MET A 131 15.60 -29.35 0.82
N ASP A 132 16.37 -30.43 0.85
CA ASP A 132 17.32 -30.79 -0.21
C ASP A 132 16.60 -31.22 -1.51
N GLU A 133 15.45 -31.86 -1.40
CA GLU A 133 14.60 -32.17 -2.54
C GLU A 133 14.05 -30.90 -3.20
N ILE A 134 13.48 -29.99 -2.41
CA ILE A 134 13.01 -28.69 -2.91
C ILE A 134 14.17 -27.93 -3.58
N ASN A 135 15.32 -27.89 -2.95
CA ASN A 135 16.52 -27.25 -3.49
C ASN A 135 16.87 -27.79 -4.89
N ARG A 136 16.87 -29.11 -5.10
CA ARG A 136 17.17 -29.72 -6.41
C ARG A 136 16.19 -29.29 -7.49
N ARG A 137 14.93 -29.02 -7.13
CA ARG A 137 13.87 -28.64 -8.08
C ARG A 137 13.86 -27.16 -8.45
N ILE A 138 14.27 -26.29 -7.52
CA ILE A 138 14.21 -24.83 -7.74
C ILE A 138 15.52 -24.24 -8.28
N LYS A 139 16.66 -24.90 -8.09
CA LYS A 139 17.98 -24.36 -8.46
C LYS A 139 18.13 -24.04 -9.95
N ASP A 140 17.39 -24.72 -10.82
CA ASP A 140 17.46 -24.56 -12.27
C ASP A 140 16.41 -23.58 -12.83
N ILE A 141 15.77 -22.78 -11.97
CA ILE A 141 14.85 -21.71 -12.39
C ILE A 141 15.71 -20.51 -12.83
N PRO A 142 15.64 -20.07 -14.10
CA PRO A 142 16.55 -19.05 -14.64
C PRO A 142 16.45 -17.69 -13.92
N GLN A 143 15.28 -17.36 -13.42
CA GLN A 143 15.01 -16.09 -12.73
C GLN A 143 15.60 -16.02 -11.32
N ILE A 144 16.07 -17.16 -10.76
CA ILE A 144 16.67 -17.23 -9.43
C ILE A 144 18.17 -16.95 -9.51
N ARG A 145 18.61 -15.88 -8.85
CA ARG A 145 20.04 -15.53 -8.73
C ARG A 145 20.73 -16.31 -7.63
N MET A 146 20.10 -16.38 -6.47
CA MET A 146 20.61 -17.10 -5.30
C MET A 146 19.49 -17.41 -4.33
N PHE A 147 19.73 -18.35 -3.43
CA PHE A 147 18.83 -18.60 -2.31
C PHE A 147 19.61 -19.04 -1.07
N SER A 148 19.01 -18.77 0.10
CA SER A 148 19.46 -19.27 1.39
C SER A 148 18.48 -20.32 1.89
N LYS A 149 18.99 -21.48 2.32
CA LYS A 149 18.23 -22.58 2.92
C LYS A 149 18.42 -22.54 4.44
N ILE A 150 17.34 -22.47 5.20
CA ILE A 150 17.32 -22.45 6.66
C ILE A 150 16.44 -23.61 7.13
N THR A 151 17.00 -24.53 7.89
CA THR A 151 16.28 -25.68 8.47
C THR A 151 16.09 -25.44 9.97
N GLY A 152 14.92 -25.78 10.51
CA GLY A 152 14.58 -25.56 11.91
C GLY A 152 13.91 -24.22 12.22
N ASN A 153 13.70 -23.40 11.21
CA ASN A 153 13.00 -22.12 11.33
C ASN A 153 12.26 -21.77 10.04
N ALA A 154 11.06 -21.24 10.16
CA ALA A 154 10.22 -20.78 9.08
C ALA A 154 9.58 -19.43 9.42
N MET A 155 9.17 -18.67 8.40
CA MET A 155 8.67 -17.31 8.58
C MET A 155 7.27 -17.29 9.17
N ILE A 156 6.41 -18.17 8.68
CA ILE A 156 4.99 -18.28 9.10
C ILE A 156 4.85 -19.35 10.17
N SER A 157 5.46 -20.53 9.95
CA SER A 157 5.33 -21.68 10.84
C SER A 157 6.18 -21.58 12.11
N GLY A 158 7.13 -20.63 12.16
CA GLY A 158 7.97 -20.38 13.33
C GLY A 158 9.11 -21.36 13.50
N GLN A 159 9.66 -21.45 14.73
CA GLN A 159 10.76 -22.34 15.06
C GLN A 159 10.23 -23.74 15.38
N GLY A 160 10.90 -24.75 14.84
CA GLY A 160 10.57 -26.17 15.09
C GLY A 160 11.36 -27.10 14.19
N ALA A 161 11.66 -28.32 14.66
CA ALA A 161 12.42 -29.29 13.89
C ALA A 161 11.75 -29.67 12.56
N ALA A 162 10.43 -29.59 12.50
CA ALA A 162 9.61 -29.87 11.30
C ALA A 162 9.51 -28.67 10.34
N ASN A 163 10.13 -27.53 10.64
CA ASN A 163 9.99 -26.29 9.89
C ASN A 163 11.28 -25.96 9.13
N GLY A 164 11.13 -25.34 7.96
CA GLY A 164 12.25 -24.82 7.17
C GLY A 164 11.80 -23.71 6.25
N MET A 165 12.74 -22.90 5.76
CA MET A 165 12.44 -21.87 4.78
C MET A 165 13.57 -21.68 3.77
N PHE A 166 13.19 -21.19 2.60
CA PHE A 166 14.12 -20.59 1.65
C PHE A 166 13.86 -19.09 1.53
N ILE A 167 14.92 -18.34 1.47
CA ILE A 167 14.92 -16.94 1.06
C ILE A 167 15.50 -16.92 -0.33
N VAL A 168 14.65 -16.74 -1.33
CA VAL A 168 15.02 -16.76 -2.75
C VAL A 168 15.18 -15.33 -3.23
N ARG A 169 16.36 -15.02 -3.79
CA ARG A 169 16.64 -13.75 -4.43
C ARG A 169 16.57 -13.93 -5.94
N LEU A 170 15.74 -13.14 -6.59
CA LEU A 170 15.61 -13.15 -8.04
C LEU A 170 16.71 -12.31 -8.69
N GLN A 171 16.90 -12.46 -10.00
CA GLN A 171 17.76 -11.61 -10.83
C GLN A 171 17.25 -10.15 -10.81
N ASP A 172 18.11 -9.21 -11.17
CA ASP A 172 17.75 -7.81 -11.21
C ASP A 172 16.68 -7.55 -12.28
N TRP A 173 15.82 -6.53 -12.08
CA TRP A 173 14.69 -6.21 -12.98
C TRP A 173 15.13 -5.95 -14.42
N ASN A 174 16.35 -5.44 -14.65
CA ASN A 174 16.89 -5.20 -15.99
C ASN A 174 17.24 -6.49 -16.72
N GLU A 175 17.38 -7.60 -16.00
CA GLU A 175 17.68 -8.93 -16.52
C GLU A 175 16.41 -9.79 -16.68
N ARG A 176 15.31 -9.37 -16.07
CA ARG A 176 14.00 -10.02 -16.11
C ARG A 176 13.03 -9.18 -16.95
N THR A 177 13.17 -9.26 -18.27
CA THR A 177 12.41 -8.43 -19.22
C THR A 177 11.45 -9.22 -20.08
N GLU A 178 11.46 -10.54 -20.01
CA GLU A 178 10.61 -11.41 -20.81
C GLU A 178 9.23 -11.60 -20.13
N GLU A 179 8.24 -11.88 -20.94
CA GLU A 179 6.89 -12.23 -20.47
C GLU A 179 6.98 -13.56 -19.69
N GLY A 180 6.65 -13.54 -18.41
CA GLY A 180 6.83 -14.69 -17.49
C GLY A 180 7.95 -14.52 -16.45
N ASP A 181 8.75 -13.47 -16.52
CA ASP A 181 9.80 -13.16 -15.54
C ASP A 181 9.28 -12.44 -14.28
N GLU A 182 7.98 -12.16 -14.25
CA GLU A 182 7.33 -11.52 -13.10
C GLU A 182 7.36 -12.41 -11.86
N ILE A 183 7.39 -11.78 -10.68
CA ILE A 183 7.47 -12.48 -9.40
C ILE A 183 6.32 -13.51 -9.22
N ASN A 184 5.10 -13.20 -9.69
CA ASN A 184 3.95 -14.11 -9.60
C ASN A 184 4.12 -15.35 -10.48
N SER A 185 4.74 -15.20 -11.65
CA SER A 185 5.07 -16.30 -12.54
C SER A 185 6.12 -17.23 -11.92
N VAL A 186 7.14 -16.65 -11.26
CA VAL A 186 8.15 -17.42 -10.52
C VAL A 186 7.53 -18.16 -9.34
N ILE A 187 6.64 -17.53 -8.58
CA ILE A 187 5.90 -18.17 -7.48
C ILE A 187 5.09 -19.36 -8.01
N SER A 188 4.38 -19.17 -9.12
CA SER A 188 3.58 -20.22 -9.77
C SER A 188 4.46 -21.37 -10.27
N GLU A 189 5.62 -21.07 -10.83
CA GLU A 189 6.59 -22.09 -11.28
C GLU A 189 7.17 -22.89 -10.11
N ILE A 190 7.50 -22.24 -8.99
CA ILE A 190 7.95 -22.93 -7.78
C ILE A 190 6.85 -23.86 -7.27
N TYR A 191 5.59 -23.43 -7.18
CA TYR A 191 4.46 -24.28 -6.80
C TYR A 191 4.32 -25.46 -7.74
N ARG A 192 4.40 -25.27 -9.05
CA ARG A 192 4.29 -26.32 -10.05
C ARG A 192 5.37 -27.39 -9.88
N ARG A 193 6.63 -26.98 -9.60
CA ARG A 193 7.77 -27.88 -9.42
C ARG A 193 7.74 -28.63 -8.09
N THR A 194 7.02 -28.10 -7.10
CA THR A 194 6.97 -28.71 -5.75
C THR A 194 5.64 -29.40 -5.45
N ALA A 195 4.67 -29.35 -6.37
CA ALA A 195 3.30 -29.84 -6.17
C ALA A 195 3.18 -31.34 -5.82
N ASP A 196 4.14 -32.17 -6.23
CA ASP A 196 4.16 -33.61 -6.00
C ASP A 196 4.90 -34.00 -4.70
N ILE A 197 5.43 -33.05 -3.93
CA ILE A 197 6.05 -33.28 -2.62
C ILE A 197 4.95 -33.43 -1.56
N ALA A 198 4.46 -34.67 -1.39
CA ALA A 198 3.40 -34.94 -0.42
C ALA A 198 3.87 -34.97 1.05
N SER A 199 5.19 -35.00 1.30
CA SER A 199 5.78 -35.08 2.64
C SER A 199 5.86 -33.74 3.38
N ALA A 200 5.52 -32.63 2.71
CA ALA A 200 5.55 -31.31 3.32
C ALA A 200 4.42 -30.40 2.78
N ASP A 201 3.96 -29.49 3.62
CA ASP A 201 3.16 -28.35 3.20
C ASP A 201 4.11 -27.21 2.82
N ILE A 202 3.99 -26.75 1.57
CA ILE A 202 4.88 -25.75 0.99
C ILE A 202 4.08 -24.52 0.66
N MET A 203 4.48 -23.40 1.24
CA MET A 203 3.87 -22.10 0.99
C MET A 203 4.90 -21.15 0.37
N VAL A 204 4.57 -20.59 -0.78
CA VAL A 204 5.44 -19.66 -1.53
C VAL A 204 4.76 -18.30 -1.57
N PHE A 205 5.46 -17.25 -1.15
CA PHE A 205 4.90 -15.91 -1.09
C PHE A 205 5.96 -14.82 -1.22
N ALA A 206 5.52 -13.64 -1.66
CA ALA A 206 6.36 -12.45 -1.63
C ALA A 206 6.34 -11.78 -0.24
N PRO A 207 7.42 -11.09 0.17
CA PRO A 207 7.44 -10.32 1.42
C PRO A 207 6.40 -9.20 1.40
N PRO A 208 5.97 -8.70 2.57
CA PRO A 208 5.09 -7.54 2.65
C PRO A 208 5.80 -6.30 2.13
N MET A 209 5.04 -5.38 1.53
CA MET A 209 5.58 -4.14 0.94
C MET A 209 6.26 -3.24 1.96
N ILE A 210 5.80 -3.27 3.20
CA ILE A 210 6.37 -2.51 4.31
C ILE A 210 6.86 -3.51 5.36
N PRO A 211 8.18 -3.60 5.60
CA PRO A 211 8.73 -4.47 6.62
C PRO A 211 8.13 -4.17 8.01
N GLY A 212 7.75 -5.22 8.74
CA GLY A 212 7.13 -5.12 10.06
C GLY A 212 5.59 -5.06 10.07
N TYR A 213 4.95 -5.01 8.89
CA TYR A 213 3.49 -5.04 8.77
C TYR A 213 3.00 -6.38 8.19
N GLY A 214 3.22 -7.46 8.93
CA GLY A 214 2.82 -8.81 8.53
C GLY A 214 3.98 -9.60 7.93
N VAL A 215 3.68 -10.82 7.45
CA VAL A 215 4.66 -11.77 6.94
C VAL A 215 4.60 -11.90 5.42
N SER A 216 3.41 -11.76 4.83
CA SER A 216 3.19 -11.90 3.39
C SER A 216 2.52 -10.67 2.78
N SER A 217 2.59 -10.54 1.46
CA SER A 217 1.98 -9.45 0.69
C SER A 217 0.44 -9.54 0.55
N GLY A 218 -0.18 -10.60 1.07
CA GLY A 218 -1.63 -10.80 1.01
C GLY A 218 -2.39 -10.20 2.20
N PHE A 219 -3.47 -10.88 2.61
CA PHE A 219 -4.21 -10.51 3.80
C PHE A 219 -3.88 -11.44 4.98
N GLU A 220 -3.98 -10.89 6.18
CA GLU A 220 -3.78 -11.58 7.45
C GLU A 220 -4.96 -11.29 8.38
N ILE A 221 -5.55 -12.35 8.95
CA ILE A 221 -6.60 -12.26 9.95
C ILE A 221 -6.33 -13.19 11.11
N TYR A 222 -6.80 -12.82 12.27
CA TYR A 222 -6.79 -13.61 13.50
C TYR A 222 -8.22 -13.96 13.86
N VAL A 223 -8.60 -15.23 13.72
CA VAL A 223 -9.90 -15.73 14.18
C VAL A 223 -9.80 -15.98 15.68
N GLN A 224 -10.68 -15.37 16.45
CA GLN A 224 -10.59 -15.29 17.93
C GLN A 224 -11.70 -16.06 18.61
N ASP A 225 -11.36 -16.73 19.68
CA ASP A 225 -12.33 -17.26 20.65
C ASP A 225 -12.49 -16.27 21.82
N GLN A 226 -13.66 -15.64 21.90
CA GLN A 226 -14.00 -14.67 22.94
C GLN A 226 -14.76 -15.31 24.12
N LYS A 227 -15.07 -16.61 24.04
CA LYS A 227 -15.76 -17.37 25.08
C LYS A 227 -14.80 -18.08 26.05
N GLY A 228 -13.55 -18.31 25.62
CA GLY A 228 -12.61 -19.15 26.35
C GLY A 228 -12.92 -20.65 26.25
N GLY A 229 -13.40 -21.08 25.09
CA GLY A 229 -13.70 -22.48 24.77
C GLY A 229 -12.47 -23.32 24.47
N LYS A 230 -12.69 -24.49 23.87
CA LYS A 230 -11.61 -25.39 23.48
C LYS A 230 -10.99 -24.95 22.16
N ILE A 231 -9.68 -25.17 22.02
CA ILE A 231 -8.94 -24.82 20.80
C ILE A 231 -9.41 -25.63 19.57
N GLU A 232 -9.93 -26.84 19.79
CA GLU A 232 -10.48 -27.70 18.74
C GLU A 232 -11.71 -27.07 18.08
N ASP A 233 -12.56 -26.41 18.89
CA ASP A 233 -13.76 -25.73 18.40
C ASP A 233 -13.35 -24.52 17.55
N LEU A 234 -12.39 -23.72 18.05
CA LEU A 234 -11.84 -22.60 17.31
C LEU A 234 -11.22 -23.05 15.98
N LEU A 235 -10.46 -24.16 15.99
CA LEU A 235 -9.86 -24.72 14.78
C LEU A 235 -10.92 -25.17 13.77
N SER A 236 -12.00 -25.82 14.24
CA SER A 236 -13.07 -26.28 13.35
C SER A 236 -13.77 -25.12 12.65
N ILE A 237 -14.06 -24.03 13.38
CA ILE A 237 -14.65 -22.80 12.84
C ILE A 237 -13.69 -22.11 11.88
N THR A 238 -12.40 -22.03 12.25
CA THR A 238 -11.39 -21.45 11.38
C THR A 238 -11.25 -22.21 10.05
N ARG A 239 -11.30 -23.55 10.09
CA ARG A 239 -11.28 -24.36 8.85
C ARG A 239 -12.51 -24.12 7.98
N GLN A 240 -13.71 -24.08 8.57
CA GLN A 240 -14.93 -23.74 7.82
C GLN A 240 -14.83 -22.36 7.16
N MET A 241 -14.25 -21.38 7.86
CA MET A 241 -14.01 -20.05 7.31
C MET A 241 -13.00 -20.10 6.15
N ILE A 242 -11.89 -20.84 6.30
CA ILE A 242 -10.89 -21.03 5.24
C ILE A 242 -11.49 -21.69 4.01
N ASP A 243 -12.32 -22.74 4.19
CA ASP A 243 -12.96 -23.43 3.07
C ASP A 243 -13.90 -22.50 2.30
N LYS A 244 -14.69 -21.69 3.00
CA LYS A 244 -15.54 -20.67 2.38
C LYS A 244 -14.73 -19.55 1.71
N LEU A 245 -13.62 -19.12 2.29
CA LEU A 245 -12.73 -18.14 1.67
C LEU A 245 -12.13 -18.68 0.38
N ASN A 246 -11.67 -19.93 0.37
CA ASN A 246 -11.11 -20.57 -0.81
C ASN A 246 -12.15 -20.83 -1.92
N ALA A 247 -13.44 -20.81 -1.60
CA ALA A 247 -14.53 -20.88 -2.58
C ALA A 247 -14.87 -19.54 -3.23
N ARG A 248 -14.31 -18.44 -2.75
CA ARG A 248 -14.56 -17.10 -3.28
C ARG A 248 -13.65 -16.79 -4.46
N PRO A 249 -14.16 -16.17 -5.55
CA PRO A 249 -13.36 -15.83 -6.72
C PRO A 249 -12.30 -14.75 -6.45
N GLU A 250 -12.49 -13.96 -5.38
CA GLU A 250 -11.54 -12.90 -4.98
C GLU A 250 -10.30 -13.44 -4.28
N ILE A 251 -10.32 -14.70 -3.83
CA ILE A 251 -9.26 -15.31 -3.03
C ILE A 251 -8.57 -16.40 -3.84
N ALA A 252 -7.27 -16.28 -4.04
CA ALA A 252 -6.47 -17.33 -4.66
C ALA A 252 -6.23 -18.48 -3.69
N ARG A 253 -5.88 -18.16 -2.46
CA ARG A 253 -5.60 -19.15 -1.41
C ARG A 253 -5.72 -18.50 -0.03
N ALA A 254 -6.36 -19.19 0.90
CA ALA A 254 -6.36 -18.89 2.33
C ALA A 254 -5.91 -20.14 3.09
N THR A 255 -4.99 -19.99 4.03
CA THR A 255 -4.38 -21.09 4.79
C THR A 255 -4.07 -20.66 6.22
N THR A 256 -3.90 -21.66 7.09
CA THR A 256 -3.37 -21.45 8.44
C THR A 256 -2.18 -22.37 8.68
N SER A 257 -1.19 -21.87 9.40
CA SER A 257 -0.07 -22.68 9.89
C SER A 257 -0.41 -23.43 11.20
N PHE A 258 -1.57 -23.14 11.81
CA PHE A 258 -1.97 -23.78 13.06
C PHE A 258 -2.36 -25.23 12.84
N ASP A 259 -1.78 -26.13 13.66
CA ASP A 259 -2.11 -27.55 13.70
C ASP A 259 -2.22 -28.04 15.15
N ASN A 260 -3.15 -28.96 15.39
CA ASN A 260 -3.35 -29.62 16.67
C ASN A 260 -2.98 -31.11 16.65
N LYS A 261 -2.23 -31.55 15.64
CA LYS A 261 -1.83 -32.94 15.45
C LYS A 261 -0.41 -33.24 15.92
N PHE A 262 0.23 -32.32 16.63
CA PHE A 262 1.58 -32.54 17.13
C PHE A 262 1.56 -33.65 18.20
N PRO A 263 2.34 -34.73 18.03
CA PRO A 263 2.36 -35.84 18.97
C PRO A 263 3.04 -35.43 20.28
N GLN A 264 2.39 -35.66 21.39
CA GLN A 264 2.83 -35.34 22.73
C GLN A 264 2.61 -36.50 23.68
N TYR A 265 3.32 -36.52 24.81
CA TYR A 265 3.03 -37.40 25.93
C TYR A 265 2.51 -36.57 27.10
N LEU A 266 1.30 -36.92 27.55
CA LEU A 266 0.80 -36.43 28.83
C LEU A 266 1.46 -37.24 29.94
N VAL A 267 2.16 -36.54 30.82
CA VAL A 267 2.86 -37.12 31.95
C VAL A 267 2.00 -36.96 33.22
N GLU A 268 1.53 -38.03 33.74
CA GLU A 268 0.80 -38.08 35.02
C GLU A 268 1.72 -38.71 36.09
N VAL A 269 1.96 -37.97 37.19
CA VAL A 269 2.74 -38.48 38.31
C VAL A 269 1.83 -39.13 39.32
N ASP A 270 2.10 -40.38 39.72
CA ASP A 270 1.40 -41.08 40.81
C ASP A 270 1.91 -40.54 42.17
N ALA A 271 1.27 -39.46 42.63
CA ALA A 271 1.62 -38.80 43.89
C ALA A 271 1.48 -39.73 45.12
N SER A 272 0.53 -40.72 45.05
CA SER A 272 0.32 -41.68 46.13
C SER A 272 1.51 -42.64 46.25
N ARG A 273 2.02 -43.10 45.11
CA ARG A 273 3.18 -43.99 45.04
C ARG A 273 4.46 -43.26 45.41
N CYS A 274 4.62 -42.00 44.96
CA CYS A 274 5.73 -41.15 45.36
C CYS A 274 5.80 -40.99 46.86
N LYS A 275 4.68 -40.63 47.52
CA LYS A 275 4.59 -40.41 48.95
C LYS A 275 4.91 -41.67 49.76
N ARG A 276 4.46 -42.85 49.31
CA ARG A 276 4.78 -44.11 49.99
C ARG A 276 6.27 -44.46 50.01
N ASN A 277 7.01 -43.98 48.99
CA ASN A 277 8.42 -44.26 48.84
C ASN A 277 9.30 -43.05 49.28
N GLY A 278 8.75 -42.05 49.97
CA GLY A 278 9.51 -40.88 50.46
C GLY A 278 10.05 -40.03 49.34
N ILE A 279 9.32 -39.91 48.19
CA ILE A 279 9.76 -39.14 47.04
C ILE A 279 8.74 -38.01 46.78
N SER A 280 9.25 -36.82 46.54
CA SER A 280 8.41 -35.70 46.13
C SER A 280 8.02 -35.82 44.63
N PRO A 281 6.73 -35.65 44.26
CA PRO A 281 6.33 -35.53 42.88
C PRO A 281 7.10 -34.45 42.07
N SER A 282 7.53 -33.35 42.73
CA SER A 282 8.34 -32.31 42.14
C SER A 282 9.73 -32.79 41.75
N ASP A 283 10.32 -33.69 42.53
CA ASP A 283 11.66 -34.23 42.26
C ASP A 283 11.62 -35.15 41.03
N VAL A 284 10.56 -35.98 40.92
CA VAL A 284 10.30 -36.79 39.71
C VAL A 284 10.23 -35.92 38.47
N LEU A 285 9.44 -34.85 38.53
CA LEU A 285 9.31 -33.91 37.39
C LEU A 285 10.60 -33.15 37.10
N SER A 286 11.37 -32.78 38.15
CA SER A 286 12.65 -32.08 37.99
C SER A 286 13.71 -32.95 37.32
N VAL A 287 13.78 -34.24 37.71
CA VAL A 287 14.65 -35.22 37.05
C VAL A 287 14.26 -35.39 35.58
N LEU A 288 12.97 -35.57 35.30
CA LEU A 288 12.46 -35.71 33.92
C LEU A 288 12.79 -34.48 33.09
N SER A 289 12.55 -33.28 33.64
CA SER A 289 12.86 -32.01 32.96
C SER A 289 14.35 -31.87 32.67
N GLY A 290 15.22 -32.22 33.63
CA GLY A 290 16.67 -32.15 33.46
C GLY A 290 17.21 -33.12 32.43
N TYR A 291 16.75 -34.38 32.42
CA TYR A 291 17.21 -35.38 31.50
C TYR A 291 16.71 -35.12 30.04
N ILE A 292 15.43 -34.79 29.89
CA ILE A 292 14.80 -34.63 28.56
C ILE A 292 14.89 -33.20 28.08
N GLY A 293 14.52 -32.20 28.91
CA GLY A 293 14.51 -30.80 28.54
C GLY A 293 15.87 -30.11 28.59
N GLY A 294 16.71 -30.60 29.48
CA GLY A 294 18.00 -29.98 29.80
C GLY A 294 17.90 -28.84 30.82
N ASN A 295 18.90 -28.74 31.69
CA ASN A 295 19.02 -27.70 32.68
C ASN A 295 20.06 -26.66 32.24
N TYR A 296 19.68 -25.39 32.33
CA TYR A 296 20.62 -24.29 32.16
C TYR A 296 21.53 -24.21 33.37
N ALA A 297 22.83 -24.52 33.20
CA ALA A 297 23.80 -24.58 34.28
C ALA A 297 24.54 -23.25 34.47
N SER A 298 25.07 -22.67 33.42
CA SER A 298 25.80 -21.41 33.48
C SER A 298 25.98 -20.76 32.09
N ASN A 299 26.70 -19.63 32.06
CA ASN A 299 27.19 -18.99 30.85
C ASN A 299 28.70 -19.15 30.69
N MET A 300 29.17 -19.28 29.47
CA MET A 300 30.58 -19.31 29.11
C MET A 300 30.87 -18.23 28.06
N ASN A 301 31.87 -17.40 28.32
CA ASN A 301 32.35 -16.42 27.35
C ASN A 301 33.44 -17.05 26.47
N ARG A 302 33.25 -17.06 25.16
CA ARG A 302 34.26 -17.51 24.18
C ARG A 302 34.16 -16.69 22.92
N PHE A 303 35.30 -16.28 22.35
CA PHE A 303 35.35 -15.47 21.14
C PHE A 303 34.47 -14.21 21.18
N SER A 304 34.46 -13.49 22.30
CA SER A 304 33.66 -12.30 22.56
C SER A 304 32.15 -12.52 22.50
N LYS A 305 31.70 -13.77 22.59
CA LYS A 305 30.29 -14.15 22.61
C LYS A 305 29.96 -14.91 23.88
N LEU A 306 28.73 -14.71 24.37
CA LEU A 306 28.16 -15.42 25.51
C LEU A 306 27.46 -16.69 25.03
N TYR A 307 27.89 -17.84 25.49
CA TYR A 307 27.30 -19.15 25.25
C TYR A 307 26.61 -19.67 26.50
N ARG A 308 25.40 -20.22 26.32
CA ARG A 308 24.69 -20.91 27.41
C ARG A 308 25.22 -22.33 27.53
N VAL A 309 25.51 -22.73 28.75
CA VAL A 309 25.89 -24.11 29.10
C VAL A 309 24.61 -24.84 29.52
N MET A 310 24.21 -25.80 28.71
CA MET A 310 23.04 -26.66 28.98
C MET A 310 23.53 -28.06 29.36
N VAL A 311 22.99 -28.64 30.41
CA VAL A 311 23.24 -30.01 30.82
C VAL A 311 22.00 -30.84 30.54
N GLN A 312 22.15 -31.89 29.70
CA GLN A 312 21.08 -32.74 29.25
C GLN A 312 21.57 -34.18 29.11
N ALA A 313 20.68 -35.16 29.22
CA ALA A 313 21.06 -36.53 28.93
C ALA A 313 21.53 -36.72 27.48
N SER A 314 22.51 -37.59 27.28
CA SER A 314 22.92 -37.98 25.95
C SER A 314 21.72 -38.57 25.14
N PRO A 315 21.64 -38.39 23.82
CA PRO A 315 20.51 -38.85 23.02
C PRO A 315 20.10 -40.30 23.28
N GLU A 316 21.05 -41.16 23.46
CA GLU A 316 20.86 -42.61 23.72
C GLU A 316 19.98 -42.89 24.94
N TYR A 317 20.01 -42.00 25.95
CA TYR A 317 19.26 -42.14 27.22
C TYR A 317 17.92 -41.38 27.21
N ARG A 318 17.43 -40.92 26.06
CA ARG A 318 16.17 -40.19 25.93
C ARG A 318 15.41 -40.43 24.61
N LEU A 319 15.78 -41.48 23.88
CA LEU A 319 15.19 -41.80 22.56
C LEU A 319 13.77 -42.32 22.63
N ASP A 320 13.45 -43.06 23.65
CA ASP A 320 12.16 -43.75 23.80
C ASP A 320 11.60 -43.67 25.22
N THR A 321 10.41 -44.22 25.42
CA THR A 321 9.77 -44.26 26.74
C THR A 321 10.44 -45.26 27.69
N GLU A 322 11.22 -46.24 27.19
CA GLU A 322 11.95 -47.21 28.03
C GLU A 322 13.14 -46.52 28.71
N ALA A 323 13.67 -45.45 28.12
CA ALA A 323 14.74 -44.65 28.71
C ALA A 323 14.37 -44.09 30.11
N LEU A 324 13.08 -43.92 30.41
CA LEU A 324 12.62 -43.49 31.77
C LEU A 324 13.00 -44.47 32.87
N ASN A 325 13.22 -45.73 32.57
CA ASN A 325 13.68 -46.74 33.55
C ASN A 325 15.16 -46.56 33.91
N ASN A 326 15.89 -45.83 33.08
CA ASN A 326 17.32 -45.49 33.30
C ASN A 326 17.52 -44.10 33.97
N MET A 327 16.44 -43.40 34.26
CA MET A 327 16.46 -42.15 35.00
C MET A 327 16.09 -42.45 36.47
N PHE A 328 16.86 -41.95 37.41
CA PHE A 328 16.65 -42.25 38.81
C PHE A 328 16.36 -40.96 39.62
N VAL A 329 15.43 -41.11 40.55
CA VAL A 329 15.10 -40.09 41.56
C VAL A 329 15.51 -40.61 42.93
N ARG A 330 15.99 -39.72 43.80
CA ARG A 330 16.41 -40.04 45.14
C ARG A 330 15.27 -39.84 46.14
N ASN A 331 15.07 -40.77 47.07
CA ASN A 331 14.15 -40.64 48.18
C ASN A 331 14.80 -39.88 49.38
N ASP A 332 14.01 -39.61 50.44
CA ASP A 332 14.46 -38.93 51.65
C ASP A 332 15.53 -39.70 52.40
N GLU A 333 15.60 -41.04 52.24
CA GLU A 333 16.60 -41.90 52.85
C GLU A 333 17.87 -42.03 52.01
N GLY A 334 17.92 -41.44 50.81
CA GLY A 334 19.08 -41.44 49.92
C GLY A 334 19.10 -42.58 48.93
N GLU A 335 18.08 -43.41 48.87
CA GLU A 335 17.96 -44.54 47.94
C GLU A 335 17.49 -44.03 46.55
N MET A 336 17.96 -44.71 45.50
CA MET A 336 17.65 -44.35 44.11
C MET A 336 16.57 -45.29 43.56
N SER A 337 15.51 -44.70 42.96
CA SER A 337 14.43 -45.43 42.32
C SER A 337 14.23 -44.97 40.88
N PRO A 338 13.92 -45.89 39.94
CA PRO A 338 13.63 -45.51 38.55
C PRO A 338 12.39 -44.62 38.44
N VAL A 339 12.53 -43.51 37.71
CA VAL A 339 11.46 -42.52 37.49
C VAL A 339 10.23 -43.11 36.81
N GLY A 340 10.42 -44.09 35.90
CA GLY A 340 9.36 -44.73 35.18
C GLY A 340 8.30 -45.43 36.08
N GLN A 341 8.66 -45.81 37.34
CA GLN A 341 7.70 -46.40 38.28
C GLN A 341 6.65 -45.41 38.81
N TYR A 342 6.94 -44.11 38.75
CA TYR A 342 6.11 -43.02 39.30
C TYR A 342 5.34 -42.28 38.25
N LEU A 343 5.53 -42.64 36.94
CA LEU A 343 4.95 -41.95 35.81
C LEU A 343 3.99 -42.86 35.04
N LYS A 344 2.89 -42.25 34.59
CA LYS A 344 2.03 -42.82 33.57
C LYS A 344 2.09 -41.90 32.37
N LEU A 345 2.49 -42.45 31.23
CA LEU A 345 2.54 -41.76 29.95
C LEU A 345 1.33 -42.12 29.10
N THR A 346 0.64 -41.08 28.65
CA THR A 346 -0.47 -41.26 27.70
C THR A 346 -0.16 -40.48 26.45
N ARG A 347 -0.13 -41.13 25.28
CA ARG A 347 0.09 -40.46 24.00
C ARG A 347 -1.15 -39.62 23.66
N VAL A 348 -0.94 -38.33 23.45
CA VAL A 348 -1.97 -37.36 23.07
C VAL A 348 -1.53 -36.58 21.87
N TYR A 349 -2.46 -35.89 21.23
CA TYR A 349 -2.18 -34.95 20.17
C TYR A 349 -2.65 -33.58 20.61
N GLY A 350 -1.88 -32.56 20.32
CA GLY A 350 -2.18 -31.18 20.71
C GLY A 350 -1.51 -30.17 19.82
N ALA A 351 -1.72 -28.91 20.09
CA ALA A 351 -1.01 -27.84 19.39
C ALA A 351 0.42 -27.71 19.94
N GLU A 352 1.38 -27.53 19.04
CA GLU A 352 2.77 -27.22 19.41
C GLU A 352 2.87 -25.81 20.01
N THR A 353 2.13 -24.87 19.44
CA THR A 353 2.12 -23.46 19.87
C THR A 353 0.67 -22.96 19.92
N LEU A 354 0.35 -22.24 21.01
CA LEU A 354 -0.90 -21.53 21.18
C LEU A 354 -0.62 -20.02 21.13
N SER A 355 -1.31 -19.32 20.25
CA SER A 355 -1.18 -17.87 20.12
C SER A 355 -2.41 -17.15 20.66
N ARG A 356 -2.20 -15.91 21.09
CA ARG A 356 -3.26 -14.99 21.49
C ARG A 356 -3.11 -13.68 20.71
N PHE A 357 -4.22 -13.14 20.31
CA PHE A 357 -4.28 -11.81 19.72
C PHE A 357 -5.27 -10.96 20.49
N ASN A 358 -4.83 -9.81 20.99
CA ASN A 358 -5.60 -8.94 21.90
C ASN A 358 -6.18 -9.70 23.11
N LEU A 359 -5.37 -10.57 23.72
CA LEU A 359 -5.68 -11.42 24.88
C LEU A 359 -6.62 -12.60 24.61
N PHE A 360 -7.28 -12.68 23.46
CA PHE A 360 -8.11 -13.82 23.07
C PHE A 360 -7.27 -14.91 22.42
N SER A 361 -7.61 -16.18 22.69
CA SER A 361 -7.04 -17.30 21.93
C SER A 361 -7.36 -17.13 20.46
N ALA A 362 -6.35 -17.19 19.59
CA ALA A 362 -6.51 -16.86 18.20
C ALA A 362 -5.74 -17.80 17.27
N ILE A 363 -6.30 -18.05 16.10
CA ILE A 363 -5.66 -18.76 15.00
C ILE A 363 -5.47 -17.78 13.86
N SER A 364 -4.21 -17.64 13.39
CA SER A 364 -3.89 -16.81 12.23
C SER A 364 -4.27 -17.50 10.93
N VAL A 365 -4.88 -16.75 10.02
CA VAL A 365 -5.16 -17.16 8.65
C VAL A 365 -4.52 -16.16 7.72
N ASN A 366 -3.67 -16.64 6.84
CA ASN A 366 -3.01 -15.87 5.81
C ASN A 366 -3.59 -16.24 4.45
N GLY A 367 -3.77 -15.27 3.58
CA GLY A 367 -4.25 -15.53 2.25
C GLY A 367 -3.79 -14.49 1.24
N THR A 368 -3.92 -14.85 -0.03
CA THR A 368 -3.56 -13.99 -1.16
C THR A 368 -4.79 -13.73 -2.02
N PRO A 369 -4.98 -12.51 -2.54
CA PRO A 369 -6.02 -12.24 -3.52
C PRO A 369 -5.75 -13.02 -4.81
N ALA A 370 -6.82 -13.36 -5.53
CA ALA A 370 -6.73 -13.99 -6.85
C ALA A 370 -6.21 -12.98 -7.90
N ASP A 371 -5.63 -13.51 -8.98
CA ASP A 371 -5.14 -12.67 -10.06
C ASP A 371 -6.28 -11.78 -10.60
N GLY A 372 -5.96 -10.51 -10.75
CA GLY A 372 -6.94 -9.51 -11.19
C GLY A 372 -7.82 -8.93 -10.07
N TYR A 373 -7.71 -9.40 -8.83
CA TYR A 373 -8.38 -8.81 -7.66
C TYR A 373 -7.40 -8.05 -6.78
N SER A 374 -7.90 -7.06 -6.04
CA SER A 374 -7.10 -6.26 -5.10
C SER A 374 -7.19 -6.76 -3.67
N THR A 375 -6.24 -6.33 -2.82
CA THR A 375 -6.26 -6.62 -1.38
C THR A 375 -7.52 -6.08 -0.71
N GLY A 376 -8.03 -4.91 -1.12
CA GLY A 376 -9.28 -4.35 -0.61
C GLY A 376 -10.51 -5.20 -0.94
N GLN A 377 -10.55 -5.83 -2.12
CA GLN A 377 -11.62 -6.78 -2.48
C GLN A 377 -11.52 -8.07 -1.66
N ALA A 378 -10.30 -8.57 -1.43
CA ALA A 378 -10.08 -9.71 -0.55
C ALA A 378 -10.51 -9.42 0.90
N ILE A 379 -10.19 -8.23 1.44
CA ILE A 379 -10.64 -7.79 2.77
C ILE A 379 -12.17 -7.73 2.84
N GLN A 380 -12.84 -7.28 1.78
CA GLN A 380 -14.30 -7.25 1.73
C GLN A 380 -14.88 -8.67 1.71
N ALA A 381 -14.31 -9.59 0.93
CA ALA A 381 -14.71 -10.99 0.92
C ALA A 381 -14.53 -11.66 2.29
N VAL A 382 -13.43 -11.34 3.00
CA VAL A 382 -13.21 -11.80 4.38
C VAL A 382 -14.32 -11.31 5.31
N ARG A 383 -14.72 -10.03 5.22
CA ARG A 383 -15.82 -9.49 6.04
C ARG A 383 -17.14 -10.20 5.80
N GLU A 384 -17.48 -10.47 4.55
CA GLU A 384 -18.71 -11.17 4.15
C GLU A 384 -18.70 -12.62 4.66
N VAL A 385 -17.62 -13.36 4.43
CA VAL A 385 -17.49 -14.75 4.89
C VAL A 385 -17.48 -14.84 6.42
N ALA A 386 -16.83 -13.90 7.11
CA ALA A 386 -16.81 -13.85 8.57
C ALA A 386 -18.22 -13.64 9.14
N ALA A 387 -19.00 -12.71 8.55
CA ALA A 387 -20.37 -12.45 8.97
C ALA A 387 -21.30 -13.67 8.81
N GLU A 388 -21.03 -14.53 7.80
CA GLU A 388 -21.80 -15.74 7.57
C GLU A 388 -21.34 -16.96 8.39
N THR A 389 -20.07 -16.99 8.80
CA THR A 389 -19.45 -18.22 9.33
C THR A 389 -19.24 -18.17 10.83
N LEU A 390 -18.92 -17.00 11.38
CA LEU A 390 -18.56 -16.88 12.79
C LEU A 390 -19.82 -16.88 13.68
N PRO A 391 -19.98 -17.87 14.56
CA PRO A 391 -21.09 -17.88 15.52
C PRO A 391 -20.85 -16.90 16.66
N ALA A 392 -21.90 -16.59 17.43
CA ALA A 392 -21.81 -15.71 18.58
C ALA A 392 -20.72 -16.15 19.57
N GLY A 393 -19.85 -15.20 19.96
CA GLY A 393 -18.70 -15.40 20.86
C GLY A 393 -17.41 -15.83 20.15
N TYR A 394 -17.41 -15.86 18.83
CA TYR A 394 -16.22 -15.88 18.01
C TYR A 394 -16.12 -14.58 17.22
N GLY A 395 -14.91 -14.06 17.08
CA GLY A 395 -14.64 -12.84 16.36
C GLY A 395 -13.45 -12.99 15.42
N TYR A 396 -13.16 -11.94 14.71
CA TYR A 396 -11.92 -11.86 13.94
C TYR A 396 -11.37 -10.45 13.99
N GLU A 397 -10.07 -10.33 13.84
CA GLU A 397 -9.38 -9.06 13.63
C GLU A 397 -8.38 -9.17 12.49
N PHE A 398 -8.23 -8.08 11.76
CA PHE A 398 -7.18 -7.98 10.76
C PHE A 398 -5.82 -7.78 11.43
N GLY A 399 -4.80 -8.45 10.90
CA GLY A 399 -3.39 -8.28 11.27
C GLY A 399 -2.61 -7.49 10.23
N GLY A 400 -1.37 -7.15 10.57
CA GLY A 400 -0.40 -6.58 9.66
C GLY A 400 -0.90 -5.42 8.81
N MET A 401 -0.59 -5.47 7.51
CA MET A 401 -1.02 -4.46 6.53
C MET A 401 -2.53 -4.42 6.35
N SER A 402 -3.22 -5.56 6.47
CA SER A 402 -4.68 -5.63 6.29
C SER A 402 -5.43 -4.82 7.35
N ARG A 403 -4.88 -4.70 8.56
CA ARG A 403 -5.43 -3.85 9.62
C ARG A 403 -5.37 -2.37 9.25
N GLU A 404 -4.23 -1.93 8.71
CA GLU A 404 -4.05 -0.56 8.24
C GLU A 404 -5.00 -0.26 7.07
N GLU A 405 -5.13 -1.17 6.12
CA GLU A 405 -6.01 -1.04 4.97
C GLU A 405 -7.48 -0.98 5.39
N ALA A 406 -7.91 -1.89 6.27
CA ALA A 406 -9.28 -1.94 6.77
C ALA A 406 -9.69 -0.69 7.56
N SER A 407 -8.72 0.00 8.22
CA SER A 407 -8.95 1.20 9.02
C SER A 407 -8.87 2.51 8.23
N THR A 408 -8.21 2.51 7.07
CA THR A 408 -7.85 3.75 6.36
C THR A 408 -9.01 4.36 5.57
N GLY A 409 -10.01 3.59 5.17
CA GLY A 409 -11.07 4.03 4.23
C GLY A 409 -11.87 5.28 4.66
N SER A 410 -12.15 5.46 5.94
CA SER A 410 -12.88 6.64 6.46
C SER A 410 -11.99 7.88 6.62
N SER A 411 -10.74 7.68 7.00
CA SER A 411 -9.80 8.78 7.29
C SER A 411 -9.40 9.56 6.03
N THR A 412 -9.27 8.89 4.90
CA THR A 412 -8.90 9.53 3.63
C THR A 412 -9.96 10.53 3.15
N THR A 413 -11.23 10.18 3.22
CA THR A 413 -12.33 11.07 2.83
C THR A 413 -12.32 12.37 3.65
N ILE A 414 -12.07 12.28 4.95
CA ILE A 414 -11.97 13.42 5.84
C ILE A 414 -10.82 14.35 5.42
N ILE A 415 -9.65 13.79 5.08
CA ILE A 415 -8.49 14.56 4.62
C ILE A 415 -8.82 15.35 3.35
N PHE A 416 -9.50 14.73 2.37
CA PHE A 416 -9.90 15.41 1.13
C PHE A 416 -10.89 16.55 1.40
N VAL A 417 -11.89 16.34 2.26
CA VAL A 417 -12.86 17.38 2.63
C VAL A 417 -12.16 18.56 3.31
N ILE A 418 -11.30 18.29 4.28
CA ILE A 418 -10.53 19.33 4.98
C ILE A 418 -9.66 20.10 3.99
N CYS A 419 -8.97 19.41 3.07
CA CYS A 419 -8.14 20.04 2.04
C CYS A 419 -8.95 21.01 1.17
N ILE A 420 -10.11 20.58 0.67
CA ILE A 420 -10.99 21.42 -0.14
C ILE A 420 -11.50 22.63 0.65
N VAL A 421 -11.87 22.44 1.91
CA VAL A 421 -12.32 23.55 2.79
C VAL A 421 -11.21 24.57 3.01
N PHE A 422 -9.97 24.11 3.30
CA PHE A 422 -8.82 25.03 3.46
C PHE A 422 -8.50 25.78 2.17
N ILE A 423 -8.51 25.11 1.02
CA ILE A 423 -8.32 25.75 -0.28
C ILE A 423 -9.40 26.82 -0.49
N TYR A 424 -10.65 26.51 -0.19
CA TYR A 424 -11.75 27.44 -0.30
C TYR A 424 -11.54 28.69 0.57
N LEU A 425 -11.19 28.52 1.85
CA LEU A 425 -10.96 29.61 2.78
C LEU A 425 -9.80 30.51 2.34
N ILE A 426 -8.68 29.92 1.89
CA ILE A 426 -7.54 30.68 1.37
C ILE A 426 -7.94 31.47 0.12
N LEU A 427 -8.70 30.87 -0.78
CA LEU A 427 -9.19 31.55 -1.98
C LEU A 427 -10.18 32.67 -1.62
N CYS A 428 -11.07 32.47 -0.65
CA CYS A 428 -11.96 33.54 -0.17
C CYS A 428 -11.18 34.73 0.38
N ALA A 429 -10.10 34.48 1.13
CA ALA A 429 -9.23 35.55 1.62
C ALA A 429 -8.48 36.27 0.49
N LEU A 430 -8.02 35.53 -0.54
CA LEU A 430 -7.27 36.08 -1.68
C LEU A 430 -8.15 36.94 -2.60
N TYR A 431 -9.40 36.48 -2.86
CA TYR A 431 -10.33 37.17 -3.77
C TYR A 431 -11.19 38.22 -3.08
N GLU A 432 -11.18 38.26 -1.75
CA GLU A 432 -12.13 39.07 -0.95
C GLU A 432 -13.59 38.80 -1.34
N SER A 433 -13.89 37.53 -1.69
CA SER A 433 -15.16 37.07 -2.25
C SER A 433 -15.48 35.67 -1.78
N LEU A 434 -16.75 35.42 -1.48
CA LEU A 434 -17.25 34.08 -1.15
C LEU A 434 -17.69 33.29 -2.41
N PHE A 435 -18.06 33.97 -3.50
CA PHE A 435 -18.66 33.32 -4.67
C PHE A 435 -17.62 32.95 -5.74
N VAL A 436 -16.67 33.82 -6.03
CA VAL A 436 -15.65 33.58 -7.09
C VAL A 436 -14.81 32.32 -6.83
N PRO A 437 -14.36 32.02 -5.60
CA PRO A 437 -13.64 30.78 -5.29
C PRO A 437 -14.39 29.49 -5.64
N ILE A 438 -15.71 29.50 -5.59
CA ILE A 438 -16.53 28.34 -5.94
C ILE A 438 -16.31 27.95 -7.41
N ALA A 439 -16.12 28.93 -8.32
CA ALA A 439 -15.81 28.63 -9.70
C ALA A 439 -14.52 27.84 -9.87
N VAL A 440 -13.51 28.10 -9.03
CA VAL A 440 -12.23 27.39 -9.02
C VAL A 440 -12.43 25.97 -8.51
N ILE A 441 -13.14 25.78 -7.38
CA ILE A 441 -13.32 24.46 -6.77
C ILE A 441 -14.19 23.55 -7.64
N LEU A 442 -15.25 24.07 -8.26
CA LEU A 442 -16.12 23.30 -9.16
C LEU A 442 -15.41 22.81 -10.43
N SER A 443 -14.23 23.32 -10.72
CA SER A 443 -13.40 22.82 -11.82
C SER A 443 -12.59 21.58 -11.49
N VAL A 444 -12.33 21.31 -10.19
CA VAL A 444 -11.51 20.19 -9.71
C VAL A 444 -12.07 18.80 -10.11
N PRO A 445 -13.39 18.53 -10.05
CA PRO A 445 -13.94 17.23 -10.43
C PRO A 445 -13.54 16.72 -11.82
N PHE A 446 -13.30 17.61 -12.79
CA PHE A 446 -12.85 17.22 -14.14
C PHE A 446 -11.48 16.56 -14.13
N GLY A 447 -10.56 17.12 -13.36
CA GLY A 447 -9.23 16.55 -13.21
C GLY A 447 -9.24 15.24 -12.43
N LEU A 448 -10.02 15.18 -11.35
CA LEU A 448 -10.16 13.95 -10.58
C LEU A 448 -10.79 12.82 -11.43
N ALA A 449 -11.82 13.13 -12.23
CA ALA A 449 -12.40 12.17 -13.16
C ALA A 449 -11.37 11.72 -14.22
N GLY A 450 -10.53 12.63 -14.74
CA GLY A 450 -9.43 12.32 -15.63
C GLY A 450 -8.40 11.38 -15.00
N SER A 451 -8.03 11.63 -13.76
CA SER A 451 -7.10 10.78 -13.00
C SER A 451 -7.64 9.35 -12.84
N PHE A 452 -8.88 9.18 -12.39
CA PHE A 452 -9.50 7.86 -12.25
C PHE A 452 -9.72 7.16 -13.58
N LEU A 453 -10.04 7.91 -14.65
CA LEU A 453 -10.17 7.35 -15.98
C LEU A 453 -8.84 6.74 -16.47
N PHE A 454 -7.74 7.48 -16.32
CA PHE A 454 -6.42 6.98 -16.68
C PHE A 454 -5.98 5.83 -15.77
N ALA A 455 -6.22 5.92 -14.47
CA ALA A 455 -5.95 4.82 -13.54
C ALA A 455 -6.66 3.54 -13.99
N LYS A 456 -7.94 3.62 -14.38
CA LYS A 456 -8.70 2.48 -14.88
C LYS A 456 -8.19 1.96 -16.23
N MET A 457 -7.78 2.85 -17.14
CA MET A 457 -7.19 2.47 -18.44
C MET A 457 -5.86 1.72 -18.29
N PHE A 458 -5.06 2.09 -17.29
CA PHE A 458 -3.78 1.44 -16.96
C PHE A 458 -3.92 0.29 -15.96
N GLY A 459 -5.14 -0.09 -15.57
CA GLY A 459 -5.39 -1.19 -14.64
C GLY A 459 -4.94 -0.92 -13.19
N LEU A 460 -4.74 0.35 -12.83
CA LEU A 460 -4.24 0.75 -11.51
C LEU A 460 -5.37 0.75 -10.46
N GLU A 461 -4.97 0.48 -9.23
CA GLU A 461 -5.84 0.54 -8.05
C GLU A 461 -5.89 1.94 -7.43
N ASN A 462 -6.97 2.25 -6.73
CA ASN A 462 -7.04 3.42 -5.87
C ASN A 462 -6.24 3.14 -4.60
N ASN A 463 -4.94 3.41 -4.65
CA ASN A 463 -3.98 3.23 -3.58
C ASN A 463 -3.51 4.58 -3.01
N ILE A 464 -2.71 4.53 -1.95
CA ILE A 464 -2.22 5.74 -1.27
C ILE A 464 -1.41 6.67 -2.18
N TYR A 465 -0.66 6.12 -3.15
CA TYR A 465 0.14 6.89 -4.10
C TYR A 465 -0.75 7.64 -5.10
N LEU A 466 -1.79 6.97 -5.63
CA LEU A 466 -2.79 7.64 -6.46
C LEU A 466 -3.49 8.76 -5.69
N GLN A 467 -3.89 8.51 -4.42
CA GLN A 467 -4.54 9.51 -3.56
C GLN A 467 -3.64 10.72 -3.29
N ILE A 468 -2.33 10.50 -3.09
CA ILE A 468 -1.34 11.57 -2.99
C ILE A 468 -1.28 12.37 -4.30
N GLY A 469 -1.26 11.68 -5.45
CA GLY A 469 -1.34 12.29 -6.77
C GLY A 469 -2.59 13.14 -6.95
N LEU A 470 -3.75 12.67 -6.47
CA LEU A 470 -5.00 13.44 -6.48
C LEU A 470 -4.94 14.71 -5.63
N LEU A 471 -4.35 14.65 -4.43
CA LEU A 471 -4.17 15.83 -3.59
C LEU A 471 -3.27 16.88 -4.27
N MET A 472 -2.16 16.42 -4.86
CA MET A 472 -1.28 17.28 -5.65
C MET A 472 -2.00 17.89 -6.86
N LEU A 473 -2.79 17.09 -7.56
CA LEU A 473 -3.57 17.50 -8.72
C LEU A 473 -4.58 18.61 -8.39
N ILE A 474 -5.24 18.55 -7.24
CA ILE A 474 -6.16 19.61 -6.78
C ILE A 474 -5.43 20.96 -6.73
N GLY A 475 -4.23 21.00 -6.15
CA GLY A 475 -3.41 22.21 -6.09
C GLY A 475 -2.97 22.73 -7.47
N LEU A 476 -2.56 21.82 -8.36
CA LEU A 476 -2.12 22.15 -9.72
C LEU A 476 -3.24 22.72 -10.58
N LEU A 477 -4.44 22.11 -10.49
CA LEU A 477 -5.62 22.58 -11.22
C LEU A 477 -6.15 23.90 -10.65
N ALA A 478 -6.18 24.03 -9.33
CA ALA A 478 -6.56 25.28 -8.69
C ALA A 478 -5.66 26.44 -9.14
N LYS A 479 -4.32 26.25 -9.19
CA LYS A 479 -3.37 27.24 -9.71
C LYS A 479 -3.73 27.69 -11.13
N THR A 480 -4.08 26.75 -11.99
CA THR A 480 -4.46 27.05 -13.39
C THR A 480 -5.78 27.85 -13.47
N ALA A 481 -6.77 27.48 -12.68
CA ALA A 481 -8.05 28.21 -12.60
C ALA A 481 -7.86 29.62 -11.99
N ILE A 482 -7.03 29.74 -10.94
CA ILE A 482 -6.69 31.03 -10.30
C ILE A 482 -6.12 32.02 -11.31
N LEU A 483 -5.14 31.60 -12.13
CA LEU A 483 -4.53 32.47 -13.13
C LEU A 483 -5.54 33.09 -14.09
N LEU A 484 -6.60 32.37 -14.41
CA LEU A 484 -7.66 32.84 -15.30
C LEU A 484 -8.66 33.75 -14.57
N THR A 485 -9.13 33.31 -13.40
CA THR A 485 -10.16 34.03 -12.63
C THR A 485 -9.62 35.33 -12.04
N GLU A 486 -8.34 35.36 -11.59
CA GLU A 486 -7.69 36.57 -11.09
C GLU A 486 -7.61 37.66 -12.17
N TYR A 487 -7.11 37.28 -13.35
CA TYR A 487 -7.03 38.21 -14.47
C TYR A 487 -8.41 38.69 -14.92
N ALA A 488 -9.41 37.81 -14.91
CA ALA A 488 -10.78 38.19 -15.23
C ALA A 488 -11.36 39.19 -14.20
N SER A 489 -11.12 38.96 -12.90
CA SER A 489 -11.54 39.86 -11.82
C SER A 489 -10.86 41.22 -11.93
N GLU A 490 -9.56 41.27 -12.23
CA GLU A 490 -8.82 42.52 -12.45
C GLU A 490 -9.40 43.30 -13.63
N ARG A 491 -9.67 42.64 -14.78
CA ARG A 491 -10.28 43.28 -15.94
C ARG A 491 -11.71 43.78 -15.64
N ARG A 492 -12.46 43.04 -14.80
CA ARG A 492 -13.76 43.50 -14.34
C ARG A 492 -13.66 44.77 -13.49
N ARG A 493 -12.71 44.85 -12.57
CA ARG A 493 -12.43 46.05 -11.75
C ARG A 493 -12.03 47.24 -12.61
N GLN A 494 -11.38 47.02 -13.77
CA GLN A 494 -11.04 48.04 -14.75
C GLN A 494 -12.25 48.52 -15.59
N GLY A 495 -13.45 48.03 -15.33
CA GLY A 495 -14.71 48.50 -15.95
C GLY A 495 -15.18 47.69 -17.15
N MET A 496 -14.53 46.59 -17.51
CA MET A 496 -15.02 45.70 -18.57
C MET A 496 -16.32 44.97 -18.13
N SER A 497 -17.20 44.64 -19.09
CA SER A 497 -18.33 43.78 -18.81
C SER A 497 -17.86 42.39 -18.36
N ILE A 498 -18.60 41.67 -17.49
CA ILE A 498 -18.23 40.36 -16.96
C ILE A 498 -17.87 39.38 -18.10
N SER A 499 -18.66 39.36 -19.18
CA SER A 499 -18.41 38.49 -20.33
C SER A 499 -17.16 38.88 -21.12
N GLN A 500 -16.89 40.17 -21.30
CA GLN A 500 -15.67 40.63 -21.95
C GLN A 500 -14.43 40.36 -21.11
N ALA A 501 -14.51 40.55 -19.80
CA ALA A 501 -13.43 40.28 -18.85
C ALA A 501 -13.06 38.77 -18.89
N ALA A 502 -14.04 37.86 -18.87
CA ALA A 502 -13.81 36.43 -18.97
C ALA A 502 -13.16 36.00 -20.28
N VAL A 503 -13.62 36.55 -21.43
CA VAL A 503 -13.05 36.25 -22.75
C VAL A 503 -11.63 36.80 -22.89
N SER A 504 -11.40 38.02 -22.42
CA SER A 504 -10.07 38.65 -22.42
C SER A 504 -9.08 37.82 -21.58
N ALA A 505 -9.51 37.39 -20.38
CA ALA A 505 -8.70 36.52 -19.52
C ALA A 505 -8.40 35.18 -20.21
N ALA A 506 -9.39 34.53 -20.77
CA ALA A 506 -9.21 33.27 -21.50
C ALA A 506 -8.21 33.41 -22.63
N GLN A 507 -8.29 34.50 -23.42
CA GLN A 507 -7.41 34.74 -24.55
C GLN A 507 -5.94 35.02 -24.12
N VAL A 508 -5.74 35.89 -23.13
CA VAL A 508 -4.40 36.30 -22.69
C VAL A 508 -3.70 35.22 -21.89
N ARG A 509 -4.45 34.50 -21.05
CA ARG A 509 -3.91 33.47 -20.15
C ARG A 509 -3.76 32.09 -20.79
N LEU A 510 -4.25 31.87 -22.03
CA LEU A 510 -4.12 30.58 -22.70
C LEU A 510 -2.66 30.11 -22.81
N ARG A 511 -1.74 31.01 -23.26
CA ARG A 511 -0.32 30.66 -23.45
C ARG A 511 0.37 30.27 -22.12
N PRO A 512 0.29 31.06 -21.05
CA PRO A 512 0.85 30.68 -19.74
C PRO A 512 0.27 29.38 -19.18
N ILE A 513 -1.04 29.19 -19.32
CA ILE A 513 -1.71 27.97 -18.83
C ILE A 513 -1.21 26.73 -19.58
N LEU A 514 -1.18 26.77 -20.90
CA LEU A 514 -0.68 25.65 -21.70
C LEU A 514 0.81 25.37 -21.41
N MET A 515 1.64 26.41 -21.26
CA MET A 515 3.05 26.25 -20.93
C MET A 515 3.23 25.52 -19.58
N THR A 516 2.53 25.97 -18.54
CA THR A 516 2.65 25.35 -17.20
C THR A 516 2.07 23.93 -17.18
N SER A 517 0.94 23.70 -17.81
CA SER A 517 0.33 22.36 -17.84
C SER A 517 1.16 21.35 -18.64
N LEU A 518 1.67 21.74 -19.81
CA LEU A 518 2.54 20.87 -20.60
C LEU A 518 3.87 20.58 -19.88
N THR A 519 4.48 21.59 -19.26
CA THR A 519 5.71 21.39 -18.48
C THR A 519 5.49 20.36 -17.36
N MET A 520 4.37 20.45 -16.65
CA MET A 520 4.02 19.48 -15.60
C MET A 520 3.76 18.09 -16.16
N ILE A 521 2.97 17.98 -17.24
CA ILE A 521 2.70 16.71 -17.91
C ILE A 521 4.01 16.05 -18.36
N PHE A 522 4.88 16.76 -19.07
CA PHE A 522 6.16 16.22 -19.52
C PHE A 522 7.11 15.92 -18.35
N GLY A 523 7.08 16.72 -17.27
CA GLY A 523 7.86 16.47 -16.07
C GLY A 523 7.45 15.21 -15.32
N MET A 524 6.15 14.81 -15.40
CA MET A 524 5.62 13.62 -14.75
C MET A 524 5.64 12.37 -15.65
N LEU A 525 5.86 12.51 -16.96
CA LEU A 525 5.92 11.37 -17.89
C LEU A 525 6.92 10.29 -17.48
N PRO A 526 8.15 10.60 -17.02
CA PRO A 526 9.09 9.56 -16.61
C PRO A 526 8.54 8.67 -15.49
N LEU A 527 7.67 9.19 -14.60
CA LEU A 527 7.05 8.38 -13.54
C LEU A 527 6.06 7.36 -14.08
N MET A 528 5.42 7.62 -15.21
CA MET A 528 4.49 6.66 -15.84
C MET A 528 5.20 5.43 -16.41
N PHE A 529 6.49 5.54 -16.69
CA PHE A 529 7.32 4.49 -17.28
C PHE A 529 8.42 4.03 -16.32
N ALA A 530 8.21 4.21 -15.02
CA ALA A 530 9.15 3.76 -14.00
C ALA A 530 9.28 2.24 -14.04
N SER A 531 10.47 1.73 -13.73
CA SER A 531 10.79 0.30 -13.63
C SER A 531 11.57 0.03 -12.35
N GLY A 532 11.56 -1.21 -11.89
CA GLY A 532 12.26 -1.62 -10.67
C GLY A 532 11.41 -1.48 -9.40
N VAL A 533 12.06 -1.51 -8.24
CA VAL A 533 11.38 -1.37 -6.94
C VAL A 533 10.74 0.00 -6.79
N GLY A 534 9.49 0.04 -6.34
CA GLY A 534 8.72 1.27 -6.21
C GLY A 534 8.12 1.78 -7.53
N ALA A 535 8.23 1.00 -8.61
CA ALA A 535 7.70 1.37 -9.92
C ALA A 535 6.19 1.56 -9.90
N ASN A 536 5.44 0.65 -9.30
CA ASN A 536 3.98 0.70 -9.27
C ASN A 536 3.45 1.92 -8.49
N GLY A 537 4.16 2.30 -7.41
CA GLY A 537 3.88 3.52 -6.67
C GLY A 537 4.11 4.77 -7.53
N ASN A 538 5.25 4.86 -8.21
CA ASN A 538 5.58 5.96 -9.11
C ASN A 538 4.62 6.04 -10.30
N ILE A 539 4.31 4.90 -10.94
CA ILE A 539 3.33 4.80 -12.04
C ILE A 539 1.96 5.29 -11.56
N SER A 540 1.52 4.92 -10.35
CA SER A 540 0.24 5.36 -9.79
C SER A 540 0.17 6.90 -9.66
N ILE A 541 1.24 7.54 -9.15
CA ILE A 541 1.33 9.00 -9.07
C ILE A 541 1.37 9.61 -10.48
N GLY A 542 2.23 9.08 -11.35
CA GLY A 542 2.45 9.60 -12.70
C GLY A 542 1.20 9.55 -13.57
N VAL A 543 0.59 8.38 -13.70
CA VAL A 543 -0.63 8.16 -14.49
C VAL A 543 -1.80 8.97 -13.96
N GLY A 544 -2.00 8.97 -12.64
CA GLY A 544 -3.07 9.74 -12.01
C GLY A 544 -2.93 11.24 -12.24
N THR A 545 -1.71 11.76 -12.07
CA THR A 545 -1.44 13.20 -12.24
C THR A 545 -1.49 13.62 -13.71
N VAL A 546 -0.86 12.87 -14.62
CA VAL A 546 -0.85 13.19 -16.06
C VAL A 546 -2.26 13.10 -16.64
N GLY A 547 -2.99 12.02 -16.33
CA GLY A 547 -4.38 11.86 -16.80
C GLY A 547 -5.29 12.97 -16.28
N GLY A 548 -5.16 13.30 -15.00
CA GLY A 548 -5.92 14.39 -14.38
C GLY A 548 -5.56 15.77 -14.92
N MET A 549 -4.27 16.05 -15.15
CA MET A 549 -3.81 17.31 -15.74
C MET A 549 -4.27 17.45 -17.20
N LEU A 550 -4.20 16.39 -18.00
CA LEU A 550 -4.55 16.41 -19.40
C LEU A 550 -6.04 16.71 -19.61
N ILE A 551 -6.91 15.95 -18.93
CA ILE A 551 -8.37 16.16 -19.03
C ILE A 551 -8.78 17.42 -18.29
N GLY A 552 -8.24 17.64 -17.09
CA GLY A 552 -8.54 18.79 -16.25
C GLY A 552 -8.18 20.10 -16.93
N THR A 553 -6.98 20.24 -17.52
CA THR A 553 -6.56 21.48 -18.19
C THR A 553 -7.45 21.81 -19.38
N VAL A 554 -7.78 20.80 -20.22
CA VAL A 554 -8.68 21.02 -21.35
C VAL A 554 -10.07 21.46 -20.88
N ALA A 555 -10.62 20.80 -19.87
CA ALA A 555 -11.92 21.16 -19.32
C ALA A 555 -11.91 22.56 -18.68
N LEU A 556 -10.87 22.87 -17.88
CA LEU A 556 -10.71 24.16 -17.22
C LEU A 556 -10.69 25.34 -18.19
N LEU A 557 -9.99 25.21 -19.30
CA LEU A 557 -9.90 26.28 -20.31
C LEU A 557 -11.28 26.71 -20.84
N PHE A 558 -12.23 25.78 -20.97
CA PHE A 558 -13.58 26.09 -21.48
C PHE A 558 -14.61 26.37 -20.38
N ILE A 559 -14.49 25.71 -19.24
CA ILE A 559 -15.53 25.72 -18.20
C ILE A 559 -15.32 26.86 -17.21
N VAL A 560 -14.07 27.13 -16.77
CA VAL A 560 -13.80 28.19 -15.80
C VAL A 560 -14.25 29.58 -16.26
N PRO A 561 -14.08 30.00 -17.52
CA PRO A 561 -14.63 31.29 -17.97
C PRO A 561 -16.14 31.40 -17.82
N VAL A 562 -16.87 30.29 -18.04
CA VAL A 562 -18.33 30.25 -17.88
C VAL A 562 -18.75 30.29 -16.41
N LEU A 563 -18.08 29.48 -15.58
CA LEU A 563 -18.32 29.48 -14.13
C LEU A 563 -17.98 30.83 -13.50
N PHE A 564 -16.89 31.48 -13.91
CA PHE A 564 -16.55 32.82 -13.48
C PHE A 564 -17.70 33.81 -13.74
N ILE A 565 -18.28 33.79 -14.93
CA ILE A 565 -19.40 34.68 -15.25
C ILE A 565 -20.62 34.43 -14.35
N ILE A 566 -20.93 33.15 -14.07
CA ILE A 566 -22.06 32.80 -13.20
C ILE A 566 -21.82 33.31 -11.78
N PHE A 567 -20.64 32.99 -11.21
CA PHE A 567 -20.34 33.33 -9.82
C PHE A 567 -20.00 34.81 -9.61
N GLN A 568 -19.39 35.47 -10.58
CA GLN A 568 -19.17 36.93 -10.55
C GLN A 568 -20.53 37.68 -10.61
N TYR A 569 -21.46 37.21 -11.43
CA TYR A 569 -22.80 37.78 -11.46
C TYR A 569 -23.54 37.61 -10.11
N LEU A 570 -23.39 36.43 -9.45
CA LEU A 570 -23.94 36.21 -8.11
C LEU A 570 -23.27 37.12 -7.08
N GLN A 571 -21.93 37.26 -7.15
CA GLN A 571 -21.17 38.18 -6.28
C GLN A 571 -21.71 39.59 -6.37
N GLU A 572 -21.86 40.14 -7.57
CA GLU A 572 -22.32 41.51 -7.80
C GLU A 572 -23.77 41.71 -7.36
N ARG A 573 -24.61 40.66 -7.42
CA ARG A 573 -26.01 40.69 -6.99
C ARG A 573 -26.16 40.64 -5.49
N PHE A 574 -25.38 39.82 -4.77
CA PHE A 574 -25.54 39.62 -3.33
C PHE A 574 -24.58 40.45 -2.49
N MET A 575 -23.42 40.81 -3.02
CA MET A 575 -22.39 41.63 -2.37
C MET A 575 -21.82 42.64 -3.39
N PRO A 576 -22.57 43.72 -3.68
CA PRO A 576 -22.07 44.73 -4.60
C PRO A 576 -20.78 45.35 -4.04
N GLU A 577 -19.68 45.27 -4.82
CA GLU A 577 -18.43 45.97 -4.47
C GLU A 577 -18.73 47.46 -4.29
N ARG A 578 -18.34 48.03 -3.12
CA ARG A 578 -18.27 49.49 -2.97
C ARG A 578 -17.37 50.01 -4.06
N GLN A 579 -17.93 50.73 -5.03
CA GLN A 579 -17.14 51.40 -6.05
C GLN A 579 -16.17 52.32 -5.31
N LEU A 580 -14.88 51.99 -5.37
CA LEU A 580 -13.82 52.93 -4.98
C LEU A 580 -13.97 54.17 -5.85
N PRO A 581 -13.97 55.37 -5.26
CA PRO A 581 -14.05 56.59 -6.05
C PRO A 581 -12.96 56.58 -7.12
N LYS A 582 -13.37 56.87 -8.37
CA LYS A 582 -12.41 57.04 -9.48
C LYS A 582 -11.35 58.05 -9.03
N LEU A 583 -10.13 57.57 -8.86
CA LEU A 583 -8.99 58.50 -8.73
C LEU A 583 -9.00 59.37 -9.98
N GLU A 584 -9.40 60.63 -9.82
CA GLU A 584 -9.26 61.64 -10.83
C GLU A 584 -7.81 61.64 -11.27
N LYS A 585 -7.57 61.48 -12.55
CA LYS A 585 -6.29 61.76 -13.16
C LYS A 585 -5.99 63.23 -12.86
N LYS A 586 -5.10 63.49 -11.91
CA LYS A 586 -4.38 64.77 -11.90
C LYS A 586 -3.38 64.72 -13.05
N ASP A 587 -3.59 65.66 -13.97
CA ASP A 587 -2.74 65.98 -15.12
C ASP A 587 -1.27 66.17 -14.75
#